data_065543c3e4cb279165354319679cebbc
#
_entry.id   065543c3e4cb279165354319679cebbc
#
_cell.length_a   1.000
_cell.length_b   1.000
_cell.length_c   1.000
_cell.angle_alpha   90.00
_cell.angle_beta   90.00
_cell.angle_gamma   90.00
#
_symmetry.space_group_name_H-M   'P 1'
#
loop_
_entity.id
_entity.type
_entity.pdbx_description
1 polymer ?
#
loop_
_entity_poly.entity_id
_entity_poly.type
_entity_poly.pdbx_seq_one_letter_code
_entity_poly.pdbx_strand_id
1 'polypeptide(L)'
;LDETISNNEIVIIDFWAPWCGPCIQFAPTFKEISEKVDGVTFAKVNTEDEQELGAQFQIRSIPTLMIFRDDIGIFSQPGSMSGKDLEDLLEKAKSIDMDEVRKELKDKK
;
A
#
# COMPACT_ATOMS: atom_id res chain seq x y z
N LEU A 1 -11.29 -3.03 -5.82
CA LEU A 1 -10.14 -2.30 -5.25
C LEU A 1 -10.26 -0.78 -5.42
N ASP A 2 -10.75 -0.34 -6.56
CA ASP A 2 -10.96 1.11 -6.80
C ASP A 2 -11.86 1.72 -5.75
N GLU A 3 -12.93 1.02 -5.37
CA GLU A 3 -13.85 1.49 -4.33
C GLU A 3 -13.15 1.57 -2.97
N THR A 4 -12.31 0.60 -2.64
CA THR A 4 -11.56 0.60 -1.39
C THR A 4 -10.66 1.82 -1.32
N ILE A 5 -9.96 2.13 -2.40
CA ILE A 5 -9.06 3.28 -2.47
C ILE A 5 -9.84 4.59 -2.39
N SER A 6 -10.96 4.68 -3.12
CA SER A 6 -11.76 5.91 -3.18
C SER A 6 -12.50 6.21 -1.88
N ASN A 7 -12.94 5.16 -1.17
CA ASN A 7 -13.80 5.31 0.01
C ASN A 7 -13.05 5.43 1.33
N ASN A 8 -11.71 5.33 1.29
CA ASN A 8 -10.89 5.40 2.49
C ASN A 8 -9.80 6.43 2.31
N GLU A 9 -9.54 7.20 3.37
CA GLU A 9 -8.54 8.26 3.31
C GLU A 9 -7.14 7.72 3.07
N ILE A 10 -6.74 6.69 3.81
CA ILE A 10 -5.42 6.08 3.71
C ILE A 10 -5.59 4.58 3.51
N VAL A 11 -5.00 4.06 2.43
CA VAL A 11 -5.04 2.63 2.12
C VAL A 11 -3.62 2.14 1.86
N ILE A 12 -3.21 1.07 2.54
CA ILE A 12 -1.97 0.37 2.20
C ILE A 12 -2.35 -0.98 1.59
N ILE A 13 -1.70 -1.31 0.47
CA ILE A 13 -1.97 -2.53 -0.27
C ILE A 13 -0.72 -3.39 -0.31
N ASP A 14 -0.87 -4.66 0.09
CA ASP A 14 0.17 -5.69 -0.02
C ASP A 14 -0.16 -6.56 -1.24
N PHE A 15 0.63 -6.41 -2.30
CA PHE A 15 0.53 -7.28 -3.48
C PHE A 15 1.39 -8.51 -3.24
N TRP A 16 0.76 -9.69 -3.25
CA TRP A 16 1.40 -10.94 -2.83
C TRP A 16 0.96 -12.12 -3.70
N ALA A 17 1.55 -13.29 -3.46
CA ALA A 17 1.09 -14.54 -4.06
C ALA A 17 1.34 -15.68 -3.07
N PRO A 18 0.52 -16.76 -3.12
CA PRO A 18 0.63 -17.85 -2.14
C PRO A 18 1.92 -18.67 -2.25
N TRP A 19 2.61 -18.61 -3.39
CA TRP A 19 3.87 -19.33 -3.58
C TRP A 19 5.11 -18.49 -3.24
N CYS A 20 4.91 -17.26 -2.87
CA CYS A 20 5.99 -16.30 -2.59
C CYS A 20 6.44 -16.40 -1.13
N GLY A 21 7.65 -16.93 -0.90
CA GLY A 21 8.20 -17.08 0.45
C GLY A 21 8.25 -15.79 1.25
N PRO A 22 8.87 -14.72 0.73
CA PRO A 22 8.91 -13.43 1.43
C PRO A 22 7.52 -12.86 1.72
N CYS A 23 6.54 -13.07 0.84
CA CYS A 23 5.15 -12.64 1.05
C CYS A 23 4.55 -13.34 2.27
N ILE A 24 4.76 -14.66 2.36
CA ILE A 24 4.25 -15.48 3.46
C ILE A 24 4.88 -15.05 4.78
N GLN A 25 6.18 -14.77 4.77
CA GLN A 25 6.90 -14.31 5.95
C GLN A 25 6.45 -12.93 6.41
N PHE A 26 6.08 -12.07 5.47
CA PHE A 26 5.62 -10.72 5.77
C PHE A 26 4.17 -10.69 6.26
N ALA A 27 3.34 -11.67 5.90
CA ALA A 27 1.92 -11.66 6.21
C ALA A 27 1.61 -11.45 7.71
N PRO A 28 2.29 -12.14 8.66
CA PRO A 28 2.03 -11.90 10.08
C PRO A 28 2.38 -10.48 10.51
N THR A 29 3.44 -9.91 9.96
CA THR A 29 3.84 -8.53 10.25
C THR A 29 2.78 -7.54 9.80
N PHE A 30 2.30 -7.71 8.57
CA PHE A 30 1.26 -6.85 8.01
C PHE A 30 -0.01 -6.90 8.86
N LYS A 31 -0.41 -8.10 9.26
CA LYS A 31 -1.58 -8.30 10.12
C LYS A 31 -1.39 -7.65 11.49
N GLU A 32 -0.24 -7.87 12.12
CA GLU A 32 0.06 -7.30 13.43
C GLU A 32 -0.03 -5.78 13.42
N ILE A 33 0.57 -5.15 12.42
CA ILE A 33 0.55 -3.70 12.30
C ILE A 33 -0.86 -3.19 11.99
N SER A 34 -1.64 -3.95 11.23
CA SER A 34 -3.03 -3.58 10.95
C SER A 34 -3.88 -3.50 12.21
N GLU A 35 -3.52 -4.28 13.24
CA GLU A 35 -4.22 -4.28 14.52
C GLU A 35 -3.76 -3.15 15.44
N LYS A 36 -2.59 -2.58 15.19
CA LYS A 36 -2.01 -1.52 16.02
C LYS A 36 -2.26 -0.12 15.49
N VAL A 37 -2.38 0.04 14.19
CA VAL A 37 -2.46 1.37 13.55
C VAL A 37 -3.90 1.66 13.15
N ASP A 38 -4.48 2.71 13.75
CA ASP A 38 -5.82 3.16 13.42
C ASP A 38 -5.80 4.16 12.26
N GLY A 39 -6.92 4.30 11.59
CA GLY A 39 -7.09 5.29 10.53
C GLY A 39 -6.51 4.90 9.18
N VAL A 40 -6.05 3.68 9.04
CA VAL A 40 -5.50 3.14 7.79
C VAL A 40 -6.24 1.86 7.43
N THR A 41 -6.64 1.74 6.18
CA THR A 41 -7.24 0.52 5.66
C THR A 41 -6.13 -0.35 5.07
N PHE A 42 -6.03 -1.58 5.57
CA PHE A 42 -5.04 -2.55 5.12
C PHE A 42 -5.71 -3.52 4.16
N ALA A 43 -5.22 -3.57 2.94
CA ALA A 43 -5.77 -4.44 1.89
C ALA A 43 -4.68 -5.35 1.34
N LYS A 44 -5.08 -6.52 0.86
CA LYS A 44 -4.18 -7.48 0.23
C LYS A 44 -4.71 -7.84 -1.14
N VAL A 45 -3.83 -7.93 -2.11
CA VAL A 45 -4.18 -8.36 -3.46
C VAL A 45 -3.33 -9.57 -3.82
N ASN A 46 -3.99 -10.71 -4.01
CA ASN A 46 -3.35 -11.93 -4.51
C ASN A 46 -3.18 -11.77 -6.02
N THR A 47 -1.94 -11.53 -6.46
CA THR A 47 -1.65 -11.25 -7.86
C THR A 47 -1.87 -12.45 -8.78
N GLU A 48 -1.93 -13.65 -8.22
CA GLU A 48 -2.22 -14.84 -9.00
C GLU A 48 -3.70 -14.92 -9.36
N ASP A 49 -4.58 -14.58 -8.42
CA ASP A 49 -6.02 -14.52 -8.64
C ASP A 49 -6.43 -13.26 -9.40
N GLU A 50 -5.74 -12.16 -9.16
CA GLU A 50 -6.07 -10.83 -9.69
C GLU A 50 -4.97 -10.32 -10.60
N GLN A 51 -4.75 -11.05 -11.70
CA GLN A 51 -3.66 -10.73 -12.64
C GLN A 51 -3.85 -9.38 -13.31
N GLU A 52 -5.10 -9.00 -13.59
CA GLU A 52 -5.38 -7.69 -14.19
C GLU A 52 -5.02 -6.54 -13.26
N LEU A 53 -5.27 -6.70 -11.95
CA LEU A 53 -4.90 -5.69 -10.96
C LEU A 53 -3.39 -5.55 -10.88
N GLY A 54 -2.67 -6.67 -10.87
CA GLY A 54 -1.21 -6.64 -10.88
C GLY A 54 -0.67 -5.88 -12.08
N ALA A 55 -1.24 -6.11 -13.25
CA ALA A 55 -0.84 -5.41 -14.46
C ALA A 55 -1.21 -3.94 -14.42
N GLN A 56 -2.41 -3.62 -13.93
CA GLN A 56 -2.90 -2.25 -13.83
C GLN A 56 -1.97 -1.39 -12.96
N PHE A 57 -1.49 -1.93 -11.85
CA PHE A 57 -0.59 -1.23 -10.94
C PHE A 57 0.89 -1.47 -11.28
N GLN A 58 1.17 -2.13 -12.40
CA GLN A 58 2.53 -2.37 -12.89
C GLN A 58 3.40 -3.11 -11.88
N ILE A 59 2.81 -4.10 -11.21
CA ILE A 59 3.52 -4.92 -10.22
C ILE A 59 4.43 -5.90 -10.93
N ARG A 60 5.73 -5.74 -10.75
CA ARG A 60 6.76 -6.57 -11.40
C ARG A 60 7.42 -7.57 -10.45
N SER A 61 7.31 -7.31 -9.16
CA SER A 61 7.87 -8.20 -8.14
C SER A 61 6.95 -8.21 -6.94
N ILE A 62 7.01 -9.26 -6.13
CA ILE A 62 6.20 -9.40 -4.93
C ILE A 62 7.10 -9.84 -3.78
N PRO A 63 6.78 -9.42 -2.55
CA PRO A 63 5.70 -8.49 -2.24
C PRO A 63 6.02 -7.07 -2.73
N THR A 64 4.99 -6.31 -3.04
CA THR A 64 5.10 -4.87 -3.29
C THR A 64 4.06 -4.18 -2.42
N LEU A 65 4.48 -3.11 -1.76
CA LEU A 65 3.61 -2.30 -0.92
C LEU A 65 3.32 -0.97 -1.61
N MET A 66 2.04 -0.61 -1.66
CA MET A 66 1.62 0.70 -2.17
C MET A 66 0.75 1.37 -1.14
N ILE A 67 0.87 2.69 -1.05
CA ILE A 67 0.02 3.50 -0.17
C ILE A 67 -0.69 4.54 -1.01
N PHE A 68 -2.00 4.64 -0.80
CA PHE A 68 -2.84 5.67 -1.38
C PHE A 68 -3.37 6.55 -0.27
N ARG A 69 -3.39 7.84 -0.52
CA ARG A 69 -4.00 8.80 0.38
C ARG A 69 -4.84 9.77 -0.42
N ASP A 70 -6.11 9.95 -0.03
CA ASP A 70 -7.08 10.78 -0.75
C ASP A 70 -7.16 10.38 -2.22
N ASP A 71 -7.12 9.05 -2.48
CA ASP A 71 -7.20 8.48 -3.83
C ASP A 71 -5.95 8.75 -4.69
N ILE A 72 -4.86 9.19 -4.08
CA ILE A 72 -3.61 9.48 -4.76
C ILE A 72 -2.52 8.51 -4.29
N GLY A 73 -1.84 7.85 -5.23
CA GLY A 73 -0.72 6.97 -4.91
C GLY A 73 0.47 7.79 -4.45
N ILE A 74 0.88 7.61 -3.19
CA ILE A 74 1.96 8.37 -2.58
C ILE A 74 3.22 7.55 -2.33
N PHE A 75 3.13 6.22 -2.44
CA PHE A 75 4.25 5.34 -2.14
C PHE A 75 4.11 4.02 -2.90
N SER A 76 5.21 3.52 -3.41
CA SER A 76 5.29 2.19 -4.02
C SER A 76 6.71 1.67 -3.86
N GLN A 77 6.85 0.50 -3.26
CA GLN A 77 8.17 -0.09 -3.05
C GLN A 77 8.09 -1.61 -3.08
N PRO A 78 8.94 -2.28 -3.88
CA PRO A 78 9.04 -3.74 -3.83
C PRO A 78 9.77 -4.19 -2.57
N GLY A 79 9.44 -5.38 -2.10
CA GLY A 79 10.05 -6.01 -0.95
C GLY A 79 9.23 -5.85 0.33
N SER A 80 9.59 -6.62 1.33
CA SER A 80 8.99 -6.55 2.65
C SER A 80 9.75 -5.56 3.54
N MET A 81 9.20 -5.30 4.72
CA MET A 81 9.86 -4.45 5.71
C MET A 81 9.52 -4.93 7.11
N SER A 82 10.27 -4.47 8.11
CA SER A 82 10.00 -4.78 9.51
C SER A 82 8.72 -4.09 9.96
N GLY A 83 8.13 -4.59 11.05
CA GLY A 83 6.95 -3.96 11.64
C GLY A 83 7.20 -2.51 12.02
N LYS A 84 8.39 -2.23 12.58
CA LYS A 84 8.75 -0.86 12.96
C LYS A 84 8.83 0.06 11.74
N ASP A 85 9.45 -0.40 10.66
CA ASP A 85 9.57 0.39 9.45
C ASP A 85 8.19 0.64 8.83
N LEU A 86 7.31 -0.36 8.89
CA LEU A 86 5.95 -0.22 8.40
C LEU A 86 5.17 0.80 9.23
N GLU A 87 5.27 0.75 10.57
CA GLU A 87 4.64 1.74 11.43
C GLU A 87 5.14 3.15 11.13
N ASP A 88 6.45 3.32 11.00
CA ASP A 88 7.07 4.62 10.71
C ASP A 88 6.60 5.15 9.36
N LEU A 89 6.52 4.28 8.37
CA LEU A 89 6.04 4.64 7.04
C LEU A 89 4.59 5.13 7.08
N LEU A 90 3.73 4.43 7.82
CA LEU A 90 2.32 4.81 7.95
C LEU A 90 2.15 6.12 8.70
N GLU A 91 2.97 6.37 9.73
CA GLU A 91 2.95 7.66 10.43
C GLU A 91 3.35 8.81 9.50
N LYS A 92 4.34 8.58 8.64
CA LYS A 92 4.74 9.56 7.63
C LYS A 92 3.62 9.80 6.62
N ALA A 93 2.93 8.73 6.21
CA ALA A 93 1.79 8.84 5.28
C ALA A 93 0.68 9.69 5.86
N LYS A 94 0.41 9.56 7.17
CA LYS A 94 -0.61 10.35 7.86
C LYS A 94 -0.23 11.84 7.92
N SER A 95 1.06 12.15 7.98
CA SER A 95 1.55 13.51 8.16
C SER A 95 1.79 14.27 6.87
N ILE A 96 1.62 13.64 5.72
CA ILE A 96 1.83 14.27 4.41
C ILE A 96 0.78 15.37 4.20
N ASP A 97 1.25 16.54 3.75
CA ASP A 97 0.38 17.64 3.34
C ASP A 97 -0.19 17.33 1.95
N MET A 98 -1.44 16.85 1.93
CA MET A 98 -2.09 16.45 0.68
C MET A 98 -2.44 17.66 -0.21
N ASP A 99 -2.60 18.82 0.36
CA ASP A 99 -2.81 20.05 -0.43
C ASP A 99 -1.57 20.34 -1.26
N GLU A 100 -0.40 20.17 -0.66
CA GLU A 100 0.87 20.34 -1.36
C GLU A 100 1.05 19.28 -2.47
N VAL A 101 0.70 18.05 -2.19
CA VAL A 101 0.77 16.95 -3.16
C VAL A 101 -0.15 17.24 -4.35
N ARG A 102 -1.39 17.63 -4.10
CA ARG A 102 -2.34 17.97 -5.17
C ARG A 102 -1.86 19.15 -6.01
N LYS A 103 -1.24 20.14 -5.37
CA LYS A 103 -0.68 21.29 -6.06
C LYS A 103 0.47 20.86 -7.00
N GLU A 104 1.37 20.01 -6.52
CA GLU A 104 2.47 19.50 -7.34
C GLU A 104 1.97 18.70 -8.55
N LEU A 105 0.97 17.87 -8.35
CA LEU A 105 0.38 17.11 -9.44
C LEU A 105 -0.26 18.00 -10.48
N LYS A 106 -0.89 19.08 -10.06
CA LYS A 106 -1.51 20.05 -10.95
C LYS A 106 -0.46 20.80 -11.76
N ASP A 107 0.65 21.17 -11.12
CA ASP A 107 1.72 21.94 -11.76
C ASP A 107 2.51 21.11 -12.78
N LYS A 108 2.45 19.77 -12.71
CA LYS A 108 3.17 18.87 -13.62
C LYS A 108 2.45 18.60 -14.94
N LYS A 109 1.29 19.13 -15.14
CA LYS A 109 0.53 18.93 -16.38
C LYS A 109 0.97 19.89 -17.49
#